data_079f81bb7397a0ce2aba1590947e06c4
#
_entry.id   079f81bb7397a0ce2aba1590947e06c4
#
_cell.length_a   1.000
_cell.length_b   1.000
_cell.length_c   1.000
_cell.angle_alpha   90.00
_cell.angle_beta   90.00
_cell.angle_gamma   90.00
#
_symmetry.space_group_name_H-M   'P 1'
#
loop_
_entity.id
_entity.type
_entity.pdbx_description
1 polymer ?
#
loop_
_entity_poly.entity_id
_entity_poly.type
_entity_poly.pdbx_seq_one_letter_code
_entity_poly.pdbx_strand_id
1 'polypeptide(L)'
;MSAHYPTFGIYNGEYKEPDADFVFSTNVTMANSLELFDPHTWDYIIIDECHHATAKTYRDILKYFEPQFLLGITATPERMDGDDVFSLFDQNVPYELRLRDAIINGLVVPFRYYGIRDELIEYGIADTKGHRFVELFSDEKHCDFIYKQIEAHRQPGQKLKALAFCRDISHAIRMSQAMEDYYPNGTRYLTGKNSVGERVRAYKDLQDESADLQILFTVDILNEGVDIPGVNMVLFLRPTDENGDKQDRIQIQ
;
A
#
# COMPACT_ATOMS: atom_id res chain seq x y z
N MET A 1 -8.18 -43.76 9.36
CA MET A 1 -8.65 -42.43 8.96
C MET A 1 -7.56 -41.81 8.08
N SER A 2 -7.80 -41.61 6.79
CA SER A 2 -6.87 -40.86 5.94
C SER A 2 -6.89 -39.43 6.40
N ALA A 3 -5.71 -38.81 6.63
CA ALA A 3 -5.62 -37.41 6.95
C ALA A 3 -6.18 -36.63 5.75
N HIS A 4 -7.23 -35.85 5.98
CA HIS A 4 -7.71 -34.90 5.00
C HIS A 4 -6.78 -33.67 5.04
N TYR A 5 -6.11 -33.40 3.92
CA TYR A 5 -5.33 -32.18 3.76
C TYR A 5 -6.23 -31.12 3.11
N PRO A 6 -6.32 -29.91 3.69
CA PRO A 6 -7.17 -28.87 3.14
C PRO A 6 -6.71 -28.47 1.73
N THR A 7 -7.67 -28.25 0.86
CA THR A 7 -7.46 -27.77 -0.51
C THR A 7 -7.66 -26.27 -0.59
N PHE A 8 -6.93 -25.62 -1.52
CA PHE A 8 -6.98 -24.16 -1.72
C PHE A 8 -7.31 -23.87 -3.18
N GLY A 9 -8.26 -22.98 -3.40
CA GLY A 9 -8.68 -22.56 -4.73
C GLY A 9 -8.63 -21.05 -4.90
N ILE A 10 -8.46 -20.61 -6.14
CA ILE A 10 -8.50 -19.20 -6.53
C ILE A 10 -9.74 -18.97 -7.40
N TYR A 11 -10.54 -17.98 -7.03
CA TYR A 11 -11.72 -17.57 -7.78
C TYR A 11 -11.66 -16.08 -8.14
N ASN A 12 -11.08 -15.78 -9.30
CA ASN A 12 -10.88 -14.40 -9.76
C ASN A 12 -11.19 -14.28 -11.27
N GLY A 13 -10.76 -13.20 -11.92
CA GLY A 13 -10.96 -12.99 -13.36
C GLY A 13 -10.31 -14.05 -14.25
N GLU A 14 -9.27 -14.71 -13.76
CA GLU A 14 -8.41 -15.64 -14.52
C GLU A 14 -8.63 -17.11 -14.11
N TYR A 15 -8.76 -17.37 -12.80
CA TYR A 15 -8.92 -18.71 -12.23
C TYR A 15 -10.34 -18.92 -11.70
N LYS A 16 -10.88 -20.14 -11.86
CA LYS A 16 -12.23 -20.54 -11.46
C LYS A 16 -12.21 -21.89 -10.74
N GLU A 17 -11.74 -21.89 -9.48
CA GLU A 17 -11.56 -23.07 -8.64
C GLU A 17 -12.44 -22.99 -7.38
N PRO A 18 -13.78 -23.09 -7.51
CA PRO A 18 -14.69 -22.89 -6.38
C PRO A 18 -14.83 -24.10 -5.45
N ASP A 19 -14.40 -25.29 -5.89
CA ASP A 19 -14.67 -26.57 -5.19
C ASP A 19 -13.58 -26.94 -4.16
N ALA A 20 -12.88 -25.93 -3.61
CA ALA A 20 -11.83 -26.13 -2.60
C ALA A 20 -12.35 -25.86 -1.18
N ASP A 21 -11.68 -26.41 -0.16
CA ASP A 21 -12.01 -26.14 1.25
C ASP A 21 -11.80 -24.67 1.61
N PHE A 22 -10.82 -24.01 1.01
CA PHE A 22 -10.55 -22.58 1.14
C PHE A 22 -10.51 -21.93 -0.24
N VAL A 23 -11.35 -20.94 -0.48
CA VAL A 23 -11.41 -20.20 -1.74
C VAL A 23 -11.05 -18.74 -1.54
N PHE A 24 -10.01 -18.28 -2.25
CA PHE A 24 -9.62 -16.89 -2.29
C PHE A 24 -10.23 -16.21 -3.52
N SER A 25 -11.04 -15.19 -3.28
CA SER A 25 -11.74 -14.47 -4.36
C SER A 25 -11.53 -12.97 -4.26
N THR A 26 -11.57 -12.30 -5.43
CA THR A 26 -11.76 -10.85 -5.43
C THR A 26 -13.24 -10.52 -5.24
N ASN A 27 -13.52 -9.44 -4.52
CA ASN A 27 -14.89 -8.98 -4.25
C ASN A 27 -15.70 -8.78 -5.54
N VAL A 28 -15.08 -8.22 -6.58
CA VAL A 28 -15.74 -7.98 -7.88
C VAL A 28 -16.12 -9.29 -8.57
N THR A 29 -15.23 -10.28 -8.57
CA THR A 29 -15.53 -11.58 -9.19
C THR A 29 -16.63 -12.30 -8.43
N MET A 30 -16.57 -12.33 -7.10
CA MET A 30 -17.59 -12.96 -6.28
C MET A 30 -18.95 -12.27 -6.47
N ALA A 31 -19.01 -10.94 -6.40
CA ALA A 31 -20.26 -10.18 -6.59
C ALA A 31 -20.91 -10.42 -7.96
N ASN A 32 -20.12 -10.66 -9.00
CA ASN A 32 -20.62 -10.94 -10.36
C ASN A 32 -20.98 -12.42 -10.57
N SER A 33 -20.80 -13.28 -9.58
CA SER A 33 -20.96 -14.73 -9.71
C SER A 33 -21.88 -15.32 -8.63
N LEU A 34 -22.59 -14.50 -7.87
CA LEU A 34 -23.41 -14.93 -6.73
C LEU A 34 -24.37 -16.04 -7.09
N GLU A 35 -25.07 -15.92 -8.23
CA GLU A 35 -26.07 -16.89 -8.70
C GLU A 35 -25.50 -18.28 -9.00
N LEU A 36 -24.19 -18.43 -9.07
CA LEU A 36 -23.52 -19.72 -9.30
C LEU A 36 -23.32 -20.52 -8.00
N PHE A 37 -23.60 -19.92 -6.85
CA PHE A 37 -23.40 -20.52 -5.53
C PHE A 37 -24.71 -20.56 -4.75
N ASP A 38 -24.85 -21.58 -3.90
CA ASP A 38 -25.91 -21.59 -2.89
C ASP A 38 -25.60 -20.56 -1.80
N PRO A 39 -26.56 -19.83 -1.23
CA PRO A 39 -26.35 -18.91 -0.12
C PRO A 39 -25.58 -19.48 1.07
N HIS A 40 -25.72 -20.79 1.30
CA HIS A 40 -25.06 -21.51 2.40
C HIS A 40 -23.74 -22.24 1.98
N THR A 41 -23.19 -21.91 0.81
CA THR A 41 -21.96 -22.57 0.30
C THR A 41 -20.79 -22.38 1.26
N TRP A 42 -20.69 -21.23 1.93
CA TRP A 42 -19.56 -20.88 2.78
C TRP A 42 -19.95 -20.86 4.26
N ASP A 43 -19.35 -21.74 5.06
CA ASP A 43 -19.51 -21.71 6.52
C ASP A 43 -18.83 -20.48 7.14
N TYR A 44 -17.68 -20.07 6.58
CA TYR A 44 -16.86 -18.95 7.04
C TYR A 44 -16.61 -17.99 5.89
N ILE A 45 -16.85 -16.70 6.12
CA ILE A 45 -16.45 -15.63 5.22
C ILE A 45 -15.49 -14.70 5.96
N ILE A 46 -14.31 -14.48 5.38
CA ILE A 46 -13.31 -13.57 5.90
C ILE A 46 -13.13 -12.44 4.88
N ILE A 47 -13.30 -11.21 5.31
CA ILE A 47 -13.10 -10.01 4.48
C ILE A 47 -11.82 -9.32 4.93
N ASP A 48 -10.81 -9.41 4.10
CA ASP A 48 -9.58 -8.64 4.27
C ASP A 48 -9.79 -7.20 3.80
N GLU A 49 -9.13 -6.24 4.43
CA GLU A 49 -9.33 -4.79 4.24
C GLU A 49 -10.81 -4.40 4.33
N CYS A 50 -11.49 -4.88 5.37
CA CYS A 50 -12.94 -4.73 5.52
C CYS A 50 -13.41 -3.27 5.65
N HIS A 51 -12.51 -2.30 5.81
CA HIS A 51 -12.84 -0.88 5.71
C HIS A 51 -13.42 -0.50 4.33
N HIS A 52 -13.18 -1.31 3.29
CA HIS A 52 -13.84 -1.18 1.99
C HIS A 52 -15.21 -1.87 1.91
N ALA A 53 -15.63 -2.60 2.94
CA ALA A 53 -16.84 -3.43 2.92
C ALA A 53 -18.16 -2.65 2.80
N THR A 54 -18.14 -1.34 2.99
CA THR A 54 -19.30 -0.45 2.72
C THR A 54 -19.57 -0.26 1.21
N ALA A 55 -18.64 -0.63 0.32
CA ALA A 55 -18.85 -0.59 -1.11
C ALA A 55 -19.96 -1.56 -1.56
N LYS A 56 -20.64 -1.21 -2.66
CA LYS A 56 -21.80 -1.97 -3.16
C LYS A 56 -21.49 -3.46 -3.38
N THR A 57 -20.33 -3.79 -3.94
CA THR A 57 -19.92 -5.18 -4.21
C THR A 57 -19.88 -6.04 -2.95
N TYR A 58 -19.32 -5.52 -1.87
CA TYR A 58 -19.30 -6.23 -0.58
C TYR A 58 -20.68 -6.35 0.04
N ARG A 59 -21.49 -5.29 -0.03
CA ARG A 59 -22.88 -5.34 0.47
C ARG A 59 -23.72 -6.38 -0.28
N ASP A 60 -23.53 -6.52 -1.59
CA ASP A 60 -24.23 -7.54 -2.38
C ASP A 60 -23.81 -8.95 -1.98
N ILE A 61 -22.50 -9.20 -1.75
CA ILE A 61 -21.97 -10.47 -1.23
C ILE A 61 -22.54 -10.79 0.14
N LEU A 62 -22.47 -9.84 1.09
CA LEU A 62 -22.93 -10.03 2.47
C LEU A 62 -24.45 -10.19 2.60
N LYS A 63 -25.22 -9.70 1.64
CA LYS A 63 -26.66 -9.90 1.59
C LYS A 63 -27.06 -11.24 0.98
N TYR A 64 -26.21 -11.80 0.12
CA TYR A 64 -26.50 -13.03 -0.59
C TYR A 64 -26.13 -14.27 0.22
N PHE A 65 -24.93 -14.29 0.79
CA PHE A 65 -24.44 -15.44 1.54
C PHE A 65 -24.90 -15.38 3.00
N GLU A 66 -25.18 -16.56 3.55
CA GLU A 66 -25.57 -16.78 4.94
C GLU A 66 -24.53 -17.64 5.69
N PRO A 67 -23.32 -17.09 5.96
CA PRO A 67 -22.27 -17.86 6.62
C PRO A 67 -22.59 -18.08 8.10
N GLN A 68 -22.05 -19.15 8.69
CA GLN A 68 -22.11 -19.39 10.14
C GLN A 68 -21.23 -18.38 10.90
N PHE A 69 -20.16 -17.90 10.25
CA PHE A 69 -19.22 -16.96 10.84
C PHE A 69 -18.71 -15.94 9.80
N LEU A 70 -18.81 -14.67 10.14
CA LEU A 70 -18.32 -13.54 9.35
C LEU A 70 -17.21 -12.83 10.13
N LEU A 71 -16.04 -12.67 9.51
CA LEU A 71 -14.90 -11.95 10.08
C LEU A 71 -14.44 -10.84 9.14
N GLY A 72 -14.30 -9.63 9.66
CA GLY A 72 -13.61 -8.51 9.01
C GLY A 72 -12.23 -8.29 9.63
N ILE A 73 -11.23 -8.07 8.79
CA ILE A 73 -9.86 -7.73 9.20
C ILE A 73 -9.50 -6.41 8.52
N THR A 74 -8.96 -5.45 9.27
CA THR A 74 -8.45 -4.19 8.71
C THR A 74 -7.45 -3.54 9.66
N ALA A 75 -6.48 -2.85 9.09
CA ALA A 75 -5.57 -1.99 9.84
C ALA A 75 -6.15 -0.58 10.09
N THR A 76 -7.16 -0.16 9.33
CA THR A 76 -7.72 1.20 9.32
C THR A 76 -9.25 1.17 9.36
N PRO A 77 -9.86 0.80 10.50
CA PRO A 77 -11.32 0.68 10.59
C PRO A 77 -12.05 2.04 10.54
N GLU A 78 -11.36 3.12 10.90
CA GLU A 78 -11.93 4.46 10.93
C GLU A 78 -11.83 5.10 9.53
N ARG A 79 -12.97 5.34 8.91
CA ARG A 79 -13.04 6.00 7.59
C ARG A 79 -13.45 7.46 7.74
N MET A 80 -12.86 8.32 6.91
CA MET A 80 -13.19 9.76 6.87
C MET A 80 -14.50 10.05 6.12
N ASP A 81 -15.03 9.10 5.36
CA ASP A 81 -16.30 9.24 4.59
C ASP A 81 -17.58 9.04 5.42
N GLY A 82 -17.44 8.71 6.72
CA GLY A 82 -18.56 8.58 7.65
C GLY A 82 -19.34 7.27 7.55
N ASP A 83 -18.94 6.36 6.67
CA ASP A 83 -19.53 5.03 6.59
C ASP A 83 -19.07 4.16 7.78
N ASP A 84 -20.02 3.59 8.51
CA ASP A 84 -19.76 2.75 9.67
C ASP A 84 -19.55 1.28 9.26
N VAL A 85 -18.28 0.90 9.14
CA VAL A 85 -17.87 -0.49 8.87
C VAL A 85 -18.29 -1.43 10.00
N PHE A 86 -18.27 -0.97 11.25
CA PHE A 86 -18.61 -1.80 12.41
C PHE A 86 -20.06 -2.28 12.36
N SER A 87 -20.96 -1.52 11.76
CA SER A 87 -22.37 -1.90 11.60
C SER A 87 -22.56 -3.17 10.75
N LEU A 88 -21.63 -3.48 9.85
CA LEU A 88 -21.65 -4.71 9.05
C LEU A 88 -21.30 -5.96 9.85
N PHE A 89 -20.73 -5.79 11.04
CA PHE A 89 -20.29 -6.84 11.96
C PHE A 89 -20.99 -6.72 13.33
N ASP A 90 -22.22 -6.20 13.37
CA ASP A 90 -23.04 -6.02 14.57
C ASP A 90 -22.34 -5.24 15.70
N GLN A 91 -21.48 -4.29 15.35
CA GLN A 91 -20.63 -3.53 16.28
C GLN A 91 -19.71 -4.42 17.13
N ASN A 92 -19.49 -5.67 16.73
CA ASN A 92 -18.65 -6.62 17.46
C ASN A 92 -17.19 -6.47 17.04
N VAL A 93 -16.35 -5.98 17.95
CA VAL A 93 -14.89 -5.82 17.76
C VAL A 93 -14.19 -6.75 18.77
N PRO A 94 -13.95 -8.03 18.42
CA PRO A 94 -13.38 -9.00 19.35
C PRO A 94 -11.92 -8.73 19.68
N TYR A 95 -11.20 -8.05 18.81
CA TYR A 95 -9.80 -7.73 19.00
C TYR A 95 -9.44 -6.40 18.31
N GLU A 96 -8.73 -5.55 19.04
CA GLU A 96 -8.17 -4.30 18.54
C GLU A 96 -6.72 -4.16 19.00
N LEU A 97 -5.82 -3.88 18.06
CA LEU A 97 -4.42 -3.60 18.33
C LEU A 97 -4.00 -2.32 17.62
N ARG A 98 -3.85 -1.25 18.39
CA ARG A 98 -3.39 0.02 17.86
C ARG A 98 -1.88 0.02 17.61
N LEU A 99 -1.42 0.80 16.63
CA LEU A 99 -0.01 0.90 16.24
C LEU A 99 0.92 1.17 17.44
N ARG A 100 0.51 2.05 18.35
CA ARG A 100 1.25 2.37 19.57
C ARG A 100 1.48 1.12 20.43
N ASP A 101 0.43 0.32 20.62
CA ASP A 101 0.49 -0.88 21.47
C ASP A 101 1.28 -1.98 20.76
N ALA A 102 1.17 -2.08 19.44
CA ALA A 102 1.98 -3.00 18.64
C ALA A 102 3.48 -2.68 18.77
N ILE A 103 3.87 -1.39 18.75
CA ILE A 103 5.25 -0.95 18.97
C ILE A 103 5.71 -1.28 20.39
N ILE A 104 4.91 -0.94 21.42
CA ILE A 104 5.25 -1.18 22.83
C ILE A 104 5.43 -2.69 23.10
N ASN A 105 4.60 -3.53 22.49
CA ASN A 105 4.68 -4.98 22.63
C ASN A 105 5.73 -5.64 21.71
N GLY A 106 6.50 -4.86 20.94
CA GLY A 106 7.53 -5.37 20.04
C GLY A 106 7.03 -6.18 18.85
N LEU A 107 5.77 -6.03 18.47
CA LEU A 107 5.15 -6.71 17.33
C LEU A 107 5.50 -6.04 16.01
N VAL A 108 5.76 -4.74 16.04
CA VAL A 108 6.25 -3.95 14.90
C VAL A 108 7.42 -3.07 15.35
N VAL A 109 8.30 -2.72 14.40
CA VAL A 109 9.45 -1.86 14.68
C VAL A 109 9.00 -0.41 14.90
N PRO A 110 9.65 0.33 15.83
CA PRO A 110 9.41 1.75 15.95
C PRO A 110 9.94 2.50 14.72
N PHE A 111 9.25 3.56 14.35
CA PHE A 111 9.66 4.43 13.25
C PHE A 111 9.88 5.87 13.73
N ARG A 112 10.62 6.64 12.95
CA ARG A 112 10.81 8.07 13.14
C ARG A 112 10.15 8.81 11.99
N TYR A 113 9.31 9.77 12.32
CA TYR A 113 8.62 10.61 11.35
C TYR A 113 9.27 11.98 11.27
N TYR A 114 9.61 12.41 10.05
CA TYR A 114 10.19 13.73 9.78
C TYR A 114 9.31 14.49 8.79
N GLY A 115 8.72 15.58 9.24
CA GLY A 115 8.05 16.54 8.36
C GLY A 115 9.05 17.57 7.87
N ILE A 116 9.43 17.52 6.60
CA ILE A 116 10.45 18.40 6.02
C ILE A 116 9.74 19.48 5.19
N ARG A 117 10.05 20.74 5.45
CA ARG A 117 9.56 21.86 4.65
C ARG A 117 10.30 21.90 3.31
N ASP A 118 9.53 21.98 2.26
CA ASP A 118 10.05 22.15 0.91
C ASP A 118 9.96 23.65 0.55
N GLU A 119 11.09 24.28 0.25
CA GLU A 119 11.17 25.69 -0.10
C GLU A 119 10.38 26.02 -1.37
N LEU A 120 10.27 25.10 -2.34
CA LEU A 120 9.49 25.32 -3.56
C LEU A 120 8.01 25.53 -3.27
N ILE A 121 7.52 24.94 -2.22
CA ILE A 121 6.14 25.03 -1.77
C ILE A 121 5.93 26.32 -0.96
N GLU A 122 6.87 26.67 -0.09
CA GLU A 122 6.80 27.85 0.77
C GLU A 122 6.71 29.15 -0.04
N TYR A 123 7.37 29.22 -1.20
CA TYR A 123 7.32 30.40 -2.08
C TYR A 123 6.12 30.45 -3.01
N GLY A 124 5.16 29.53 -2.91
CA GLY A 124 3.96 29.50 -3.75
C GLY A 124 4.26 29.26 -5.24
N ILE A 125 5.46 28.77 -5.55
CA ILE A 125 5.93 28.53 -6.92
C ILE A 125 5.27 27.29 -7.50
N ALA A 126 4.82 26.37 -6.65
CA ALA A 126 4.19 25.12 -7.05
C ALA A 126 2.67 25.25 -7.11
N ASP A 127 2.14 25.33 -8.32
CA ASP A 127 0.77 24.90 -8.57
C ASP A 127 0.75 23.36 -8.47
N THR A 128 0.20 22.85 -7.37
CA THR A 128 0.20 21.42 -7.03
C THR A 128 -0.55 20.54 -8.02
N LYS A 129 -1.15 21.10 -9.07
CA LYS A 129 -2.05 20.39 -10.00
C LYS A 129 -1.59 20.34 -11.47
N GLY A 130 -0.46 20.93 -11.85
CA GLY A 130 -0.06 21.07 -13.26
C GLY A 130 1.19 20.28 -13.67
N HIS A 131 1.46 20.24 -15.00
CA HIS A 131 2.72 19.70 -15.58
C HIS A 131 3.97 20.37 -14.99
N ARG A 132 3.85 21.63 -14.58
CA ARG A 132 4.92 22.41 -13.96
C ARG A 132 5.36 21.84 -12.61
N PHE A 133 4.47 21.14 -11.89
CA PHE A 133 4.85 20.42 -10.67
C PHE A 133 5.96 19.41 -10.93
N VAL A 134 5.77 18.53 -11.93
CA VAL A 134 6.72 17.46 -12.24
C VAL A 134 8.09 18.02 -12.64
N GLU A 135 8.12 19.13 -13.36
CA GLU A 135 9.37 19.80 -13.77
C GLU A 135 10.11 20.37 -12.57
N LEU A 136 9.41 21.06 -11.67
CA LEU A 136 10.01 21.69 -10.49
C LEU A 136 10.47 20.66 -9.45
N PHE A 137 9.66 19.63 -9.23
CA PHE A 137 9.94 18.60 -8.22
C PHE A 137 10.86 17.47 -8.69
N SER A 138 11.36 17.54 -9.92
CA SER A 138 12.39 16.66 -10.47
C SER A 138 13.57 17.43 -11.06
N ASP A 139 13.72 18.72 -10.74
CA ASP A 139 14.90 19.50 -11.12
C ASP A 139 16.11 19.14 -10.25
N GLU A 140 17.31 19.50 -10.71
CA GLU A 140 18.56 19.17 -10.04
C GLU A 140 18.62 19.69 -8.59
N LYS A 141 18.12 20.91 -8.35
CA LYS A 141 18.14 21.52 -7.00
C LYS A 141 17.24 20.79 -6.03
N HIS A 142 16.06 20.41 -6.49
CA HIS A 142 15.12 19.66 -5.67
C HIS A 142 15.61 18.24 -5.40
N CYS A 143 16.21 17.58 -6.39
CA CYS A 143 16.83 16.27 -6.21
C CYS A 143 18.02 16.33 -5.25
N ASP A 144 18.87 17.36 -5.33
CA ASP A 144 19.94 17.61 -4.38
C ASP A 144 19.43 17.82 -2.95
N PHE A 145 18.32 18.57 -2.81
CA PHE A 145 17.63 18.74 -1.53
C PHE A 145 17.14 17.39 -0.97
N ILE A 146 16.41 16.60 -1.77
CA ILE A 146 15.92 15.27 -1.36
C ILE A 146 17.08 14.36 -0.98
N TYR A 147 18.14 14.31 -1.78
CA TYR A 147 19.35 13.53 -1.49
C TYR A 147 19.93 13.90 -0.12
N LYS A 148 20.09 15.20 0.16
CA LYS A 148 20.61 15.67 1.45
C LYS A 148 19.71 15.25 2.62
N GLN A 149 18.39 15.28 2.42
CA GLN A 149 17.46 14.82 3.45
C GLN A 149 17.55 13.31 3.68
N ILE A 150 17.66 12.52 2.63
CA ILE A 150 17.88 11.06 2.74
C ILE A 150 19.17 10.78 3.53
N GLU A 151 20.29 11.40 3.14
CA GLU A 151 21.58 11.20 3.78
C GLU A 151 21.61 11.65 5.25
N ALA A 152 20.87 12.73 5.58
CA ALA A 152 20.79 13.22 6.95
C ALA A 152 19.95 12.31 7.88
N HIS A 153 19.00 11.56 7.32
CA HIS A 153 18.04 10.80 8.11
C HIS A 153 18.19 9.28 7.99
N ARG A 154 19.02 8.78 7.02
CA ARG A 154 19.26 7.34 6.92
C ARG A 154 20.00 6.80 8.14
N GLN A 155 19.82 5.52 8.40
CA GLN A 155 20.52 4.84 9.49
C GLN A 155 22.01 4.66 9.14
N PRO A 156 22.92 5.12 9.98
CA PRO A 156 24.35 4.96 9.74
C PRO A 156 24.74 3.48 9.65
N GLY A 157 25.57 3.15 8.66
CA GLY A 157 26.10 1.80 8.48
C GLY A 157 25.15 0.78 7.87
N GLN A 158 23.92 1.19 7.53
CA GLN A 158 22.98 0.36 6.78
C GLN A 158 22.89 0.82 5.33
N LYS A 159 22.72 -0.14 4.42
CA LYS A 159 22.36 0.15 3.04
C LYS A 159 20.98 0.77 2.99
N LEU A 160 20.82 1.84 2.22
CA LEU A 160 19.52 2.45 1.99
C LEU A 160 18.60 1.46 1.23
N LYS A 161 17.41 1.25 1.74
CA LYS A 161 16.32 0.49 1.11
C LYS A 161 15.05 1.29 1.26
N ALA A 162 14.78 2.15 0.28
CA ALA A 162 13.72 3.15 0.37
C ALA A 162 12.56 2.87 -0.59
N LEU A 163 11.35 3.15 -0.12
CA LEU A 163 10.15 3.30 -0.95
C LEU A 163 9.82 4.79 -1.08
N ALA A 164 9.65 5.27 -2.31
CA ALA A 164 9.32 6.65 -2.59
C ALA A 164 7.96 6.76 -3.29
N PHE A 165 6.96 7.30 -2.58
CA PHE A 165 5.61 7.48 -3.10
C PHE A 165 5.51 8.81 -3.85
N CYS A 166 5.32 8.72 -5.15
CA CYS A 166 5.21 9.85 -6.06
C CYS A 166 3.74 10.22 -6.34
N ARG A 167 3.51 11.45 -6.80
CA ARG A 167 2.18 11.97 -7.13
C ARG A 167 1.53 11.25 -8.31
N ASP A 168 2.31 11.03 -9.38
CA ASP A 168 1.85 10.42 -10.62
C ASP A 168 3.00 9.69 -11.32
N ILE A 169 2.66 8.94 -12.38
CA ILE A 169 3.61 8.11 -13.14
C ILE A 169 4.75 8.94 -13.72
N SER A 170 4.46 10.14 -14.26
CA SER A 170 5.49 11.02 -14.83
C SER A 170 6.48 11.48 -13.76
N HIS A 171 5.98 11.78 -12.55
CA HIS A 171 6.80 12.14 -11.41
C HIS A 171 7.71 10.97 -10.99
N ALA A 172 7.17 9.75 -10.86
CA ALA A 172 7.96 8.57 -10.48
C ALA A 172 9.09 8.26 -11.50
N ILE A 173 8.79 8.36 -12.80
CA ILE A 173 9.79 8.16 -13.86
C ILE A 173 10.89 9.22 -13.78
N ARG A 174 10.54 10.50 -13.70
CA ARG A 174 11.53 11.60 -13.67
C ARG A 174 12.37 11.56 -12.38
N MET A 175 11.74 11.31 -11.23
CA MET A 175 12.47 11.16 -9.96
C MET A 175 13.46 10.00 -10.00
N SER A 176 13.04 8.83 -10.52
CA SER A 176 13.95 7.70 -10.69
C SER A 176 15.14 8.05 -11.59
N GLN A 177 14.90 8.75 -12.70
CA GLN A 177 15.97 9.18 -13.62
C GLN A 177 16.89 10.24 -12.99
N ALA A 178 16.35 11.24 -12.35
CA ALA A 178 17.12 12.34 -11.78
C ALA A 178 17.93 11.90 -10.53
N MET A 179 17.41 10.96 -9.74
CA MET A 179 18.12 10.42 -8.58
C MET A 179 19.20 9.39 -8.95
N GLU A 180 19.27 8.95 -10.21
CA GLU A 180 20.32 8.06 -10.70
C GLU A 180 21.73 8.66 -10.59
N ASP A 181 21.85 10.00 -10.69
CA ASP A 181 23.12 10.71 -10.52
C ASP A 181 23.66 10.62 -9.08
N TYR A 182 22.78 10.47 -8.09
CA TYR A 182 23.11 10.32 -6.67
C TYR A 182 23.25 8.85 -6.24
N TYR A 183 22.51 7.96 -6.87
CA TYR A 183 22.49 6.52 -6.59
C TYR A 183 22.65 5.71 -7.88
N PRO A 184 23.86 5.62 -8.45
CA PRO A 184 24.10 4.94 -9.72
C PRO A 184 23.65 3.46 -9.69
N ASN A 185 22.81 3.05 -10.65
CA ASN A 185 22.10 1.76 -10.70
C ASN A 185 21.20 1.47 -9.48
N GLY A 186 21.05 2.47 -8.60
CA GLY A 186 20.35 2.34 -7.32
C GLY A 186 18.89 2.72 -7.36
N THR A 187 18.35 3.16 -8.50
CA THR A 187 16.97 3.63 -8.62
C THR A 187 16.15 2.82 -9.60
N ARG A 188 14.88 2.68 -9.31
CA ARG A 188 13.90 2.06 -10.21
C ARG A 188 12.52 2.64 -9.95
N TYR A 189 11.65 2.68 -10.96
CA TYR A 189 10.24 3.01 -10.76
C TYR A 189 9.32 1.83 -11.07
N LEU A 190 8.20 1.75 -10.38
CA LEU A 190 7.10 0.82 -10.62
C LEU A 190 5.77 1.56 -10.74
N THR A 191 4.95 1.09 -11.66
CA THR A 191 3.61 1.62 -11.92
C THR A 191 2.59 0.49 -12.04
N GLY A 192 1.31 0.81 -12.09
CA GLY A 192 0.26 -0.16 -12.35
C GLY A 192 0.39 -0.93 -13.67
N LYS A 193 1.21 -0.44 -14.62
CA LYS A 193 1.45 -1.10 -15.92
C LYS A 193 2.49 -2.22 -15.87
N ASN A 194 3.29 -2.30 -14.81
CA ASN A 194 4.26 -3.36 -14.65
C ASN A 194 3.56 -4.69 -14.35
N SER A 195 4.03 -5.75 -14.95
CA SER A 195 3.56 -7.11 -14.67
C SER A 195 3.83 -7.52 -13.22
N VAL A 196 3.09 -8.50 -12.72
CA VAL A 196 3.30 -9.07 -11.37
C VAL A 196 4.74 -9.57 -11.22
N GLY A 197 5.29 -10.23 -12.25
CA GLY A 197 6.66 -10.74 -12.22
C GLY A 197 7.72 -9.63 -12.11
N GLU A 198 7.53 -8.50 -12.79
CA GLU A 198 8.42 -7.35 -12.69
C GLU A 198 8.37 -6.71 -11.29
N ARG A 199 7.19 -6.59 -10.70
CA ARG A 199 7.02 -6.06 -9.34
C ARG A 199 7.70 -6.95 -8.31
N VAL A 200 7.44 -8.26 -8.35
CA VAL A 200 8.07 -9.23 -7.44
C VAL A 200 9.60 -9.21 -7.56
N ARG A 201 10.13 -9.08 -8.78
CA ARG A 201 11.58 -8.95 -9.01
C ARG A 201 12.12 -7.67 -8.38
N ALA A 202 11.47 -6.53 -8.59
CA ALA A 202 11.91 -5.26 -8.01
C ALA A 202 11.90 -5.29 -6.47
N TYR A 203 10.89 -5.95 -5.86
CA TYR A 203 10.85 -6.11 -4.39
C TYR A 203 11.99 -7.00 -3.88
N LYS A 204 12.30 -8.09 -4.60
CA LYS A 204 13.43 -8.95 -4.25
C LYS A 204 14.76 -8.21 -4.39
N ASP A 205 14.94 -7.45 -5.48
CA ASP A 205 16.15 -6.65 -5.70
C ASP A 205 16.33 -5.59 -4.59
N LEU A 206 15.24 -4.94 -4.14
CA LEU A 206 15.30 -3.97 -3.06
C LEU A 206 15.68 -4.62 -1.71
N GLN A 207 15.28 -5.86 -1.47
CA GLN A 207 15.59 -6.60 -0.25
C GLN A 207 17.01 -7.19 -0.26
N ASP A 208 17.56 -7.43 -1.44
CA ASP A 208 18.89 -8.06 -1.60
C ASP A 208 20.01 -7.06 -1.25
N GLU A 209 20.86 -7.42 -0.27
CA GLU A 209 22.01 -6.62 0.12
C GLU A 209 23.07 -6.51 -0.98
N SER A 210 23.14 -7.49 -1.90
CA SER A 210 24.08 -7.53 -3.00
C SER A 210 23.62 -6.78 -4.24
N ALA A 211 22.33 -6.50 -4.39
CA ALA A 211 21.80 -5.75 -5.52
C ALA A 211 22.08 -4.24 -5.37
N ASP A 212 22.25 -3.54 -6.47
CA ASP A 212 22.52 -2.09 -6.45
C ASP A 212 21.29 -1.26 -6.06
N LEU A 213 20.08 -1.80 -6.24
CA LEU A 213 18.82 -1.08 -6.01
C LEU A 213 18.71 -0.60 -4.55
N GLN A 214 18.43 0.70 -4.39
CA GLN A 214 18.32 1.38 -3.11
C GLN A 214 16.99 2.12 -2.96
N ILE A 215 16.45 2.68 -4.05
CA ILE A 215 15.20 3.46 -4.01
C ILE A 215 14.24 2.95 -5.07
N LEU A 216 13.04 2.61 -4.64
CA LEU A 216 11.95 2.21 -5.52
C LEU A 216 10.87 3.30 -5.53
N PHE A 217 10.75 4.02 -6.65
CA PHE A 217 9.74 5.05 -6.86
C PHE A 217 8.43 4.42 -7.33
N THR A 218 7.32 4.79 -6.73
CA THR A 218 6.03 4.16 -7.00
C THR A 218 4.86 5.14 -6.97
N VAL A 219 3.75 4.73 -7.57
CA VAL A 219 2.46 5.44 -7.54
C VAL A 219 1.37 4.42 -7.25
N ASP A 220 0.72 4.56 -6.10
CA ASP A 220 -0.49 3.84 -5.64
C ASP A 220 -0.45 2.31 -5.59
N ILE A 221 0.59 1.64 -6.10
CA ILE A 221 0.66 0.16 -6.16
C ILE A 221 1.19 -0.52 -4.90
N LEU A 222 1.67 0.26 -3.93
CA LEU A 222 2.23 -0.23 -2.65
C LEU A 222 1.50 0.37 -1.44
N ASN A 223 0.31 0.91 -1.65
CA ASN A 223 -0.43 1.57 -0.56
C ASN A 223 -0.97 0.54 0.44
N GLU A 224 -1.36 -0.65 -0.05
CA GLU A 224 -2.03 -1.69 0.75
C GLU A 224 -1.57 -3.09 0.30
N GLY A 225 -1.57 -4.05 1.24
CA GLY A 225 -1.39 -5.47 0.94
C GLY A 225 0.03 -5.88 0.49
N VAL A 226 1.05 -5.05 0.68
CA VAL A 226 2.43 -5.38 0.29
C VAL A 226 3.35 -5.28 1.51
N ASP A 227 4.01 -6.40 1.81
CA ASP A 227 5.06 -6.47 2.81
C ASP A 227 6.43 -6.62 2.12
N ILE A 228 7.34 -5.67 2.37
CA ILE A 228 8.71 -5.68 1.86
C ILE A 228 9.67 -5.58 3.05
N PRO A 229 10.01 -6.71 3.67
CA PRO A 229 10.95 -6.74 4.78
C PRO A 229 12.28 -6.09 4.42
N GLY A 230 12.86 -5.36 5.37
CA GLY A 230 14.14 -4.71 5.18
C GLY A 230 14.07 -3.30 4.59
N VAL A 231 12.91 -2.80 4.17
CA VAL A 231 12.73 -1.36 3.90
C VAL A 231 13.01 -0.59 5.18
N ASN A 232 13.93 0.38 5.09
CA ASN A 232 14.38 1.16 6.23
C ASN A 232 14.12 2.66 6.08
N MET A 233 13.50 3.08 4.97
CA MET A 233 13.06 4.46 4.74
C MET A 233 11.83 4.51 3.83
N VAL A 234 10.89 5.39 4.15
CA VAL A 234 9.73 5.70 3.29
C VAL A 234 9.73 7.20 3.01
N LEU A 235 9.63 7.57 1.75
CA LEU A 235 9.60 8.95 1.27
C LEU A 235 8.21 9.23 0.68
N PHE A 236 7.50 10.23 1.22
CA PHE A 236 6.28 10.72 0.61
C PHE A 236 6.61 11.99 -0.18
N LEU A 237 6.75 11.83 -1.49
CA LEU A 237 7.05 12.90 -2.44
C LEU A 237 5.78 13.45 -3.11
N ARG A 238 4.64 13.23 -2.48
CA ARG A 238 3.33 13.70 -2.91
C ARG A 238 2.65 14.44 -1.75
N PRO A 239 1.75 15.40 -2.04
CA PRO A 239 0.88 15.96 -1.01
C PRO A 239 0.10 14.83 -0.32
N THR A 240 0.08 14.86 1.01
CA THR A 240 -0.56 13.81 1.82
C THR A 240 -1.95 14.20 2.32
N ASP A 241 -2.51 15.31 1.83
CA ASP A 241 -3.74 15.88 2.36
C ASP A 241 -4.93 15.71 1.41
N GLU A 242 -5.93 14.92 1.83
CA GLU A 242 -7.21 14.80 1.15
C GLU A 242 -8.15 15.99 1.43
N ASN A 243 -7.86 16.82 2.45
CA ASN A 243 -8.74 17.87 2.95
C ASN A 243 -8.40 19.29 2.52
N GLY A 244 -7.45 19.49 1.58
CA GLY A 244 -7.16 20.81 1.03
C GLY A 244 -6.44 21.78 1.98
N ASP A 245 -6.09 21.37 3.17
CA ASP A 245 -5.21 22.15 4.05
C ASP A 245 -3.76 21.95 3.61
N LYS A 246 -3.19 23.04 3.12
CA LYS A 246 -1.86 23.14 2.53
C LYS A 246 -0.78 22.79 3.55
N GLN A 247 -0.46 21.52 3.69
CA GLN A 247 0.76 21.09 4.34
C GLN A 247 1.52 20.10 3.43
N ASP A 248 2.04 20.66 2.36
CA ASP A 248 2.97 19.98 1.48
C ASP A 248 4.26 19.70 2.25
N ARG A 249 4.46 18.47 2.69
CA ARG A 249 5.63 18.06 3.44
C ARG A 249 6.19 16.79 2.81
N ILE A 250 7.49 16.78 2.56
CA ILE A 250 8.20 15.51 2.33
C ILE A 250 8.19 14.79 3.67
N GLN A 251 7.68 13.57 3.68
CA GLN A 251 7.64 12.74 4.87
C GLN A 251 8.66 11.61 4.71
N ILE A 252 9.49 11.42 5.72
CA ILE A 252 10.46 10.33 5.81
C ILE A 252 10.09 9.50 7.04
N GLN A 253 9.78 8.25 6.82
CA GLN A 253 9.53 7.25 7.87
C GLN A 253 10.69 6.28 7.98
#